data_8a446842984b19defc9a2d223e3d8c90
#
_entry.id   8a446842984b19defc9a2d223e3d8c90
#
_cell.length_a   1.000
_cell.length_b   1.000
_cell.length_c   1.000
_cell.angle_alpha   90.00
_cell.angle_beta   90.00
_cell.angle_gamma   90.00
#
_symmetry.space_group_name_H-M   'P 1'
#
loop_
_entity.id
_entity.type
_entity.pdbx_description
1 polymer ?
#
loop_
_entity_poly.entity_id
_entity_poly.type
_entity_poly.pdbx_seq_one_letter_code
_entity_poly.pdbx_strand_id
1 'polypeptide(L)'
;METLMIPFTPRYIVLTICAVVTALLVGIGIVDAKLKVWELLAIPIFLFGGLTLLGIRDLTQENHAVLRNYPITAHIRFLLEEIRPEMRQYFFESEKDGMPFSRDTRAVIYQRAKMVLDKRPFGTQEDVYKEGYEWMHHSMAPKTHASEKFRVTIGGPDCAKPYSASVFTISAMSFGALSPTAVRALNAGAKKGEFAHDTGEGGVSPYHRENGGDIIWEIGSGYFGCRDAGGGFSAERFAANAVEDQVKMIEVKLSQGAKPGHGGVLPKAKMTEEIASIRGVPMGEDCISPASHSAF
;
A
#
# COMPACT_ATOMS: atom_id res chain seq x y z
N MET A 1 31.91 -15.29 -39.93
CA MET A 1 32.59 -14.17 -39.24
C MET A 1 31.62 -13.41 -38.31
N GLU A 2 30.34 -13.26 -38.64
CA GLU A 2 29.34 -12.61 -37.77
C GLU A 2 29.10 -13.31 -36.43
N THR A 3 29.07 -14.66 -36.42
CA THR A 3 28.82 -15.43 -35.18
C THR A 3 29.98 -15.31 -34.15
N LEU A 4 31.21 -15.09 -34.59
CA LEU A 4 32.38 -14.91 -33.71
C LEU A 4 32.35 -13.53 -33.00
N MET A 5 31.61 -12.55 -33.50
CA MET A 5 31.49 -11.20 -32.93
C MET A 5 30.34 -11.04 -31.95
N ILE A 6 29.46 -12.05 -31.78
CA ILE A 6 28.32 -11.96 -30.86
C ILE A 6 28.74 -11.63 -29.41
N PRO A 7 29.80 -12.24 -28.83
CA PRO A 7 30.26 -11.94 -27.47
C PRO A 7 30.67 -10.47 -27.27
N PHE A 8 31.08 -9.77 -28.33
CA PHE A 8 31.57 -8.38 -28.29
C PHE A 8 30.49 -7.37 -28.65
N THR A 9 29.25 -7.81 -28.83
CA THR A 9 28.13 -6.89 -29.03
C THR A 9 27.80 -6.17 -27.72
N PRO A 10 27.18 -4.96 -27.75
CA PRO A 10 26.76 -4.23 -26.57
C PRO A 10 25.88 -5.05 -25.61
N ARG A 11 25.20 -6.10 -26.11
CA ARG A 11 24.34 -6.96 -25.32
C ARG A 11 25.11 -7.88 -24.36
N TYR A 12 26.26 -8.42 -24.83
CA TYR A 12 26.98 -9.46 -24.13
C TYR A 12 28.35 -9.03 -23.63
N ILE A 13 28.78 -7.82 -23.96
CA ILE A 13 30.15 -7.32 -23.68
C ILE A 13 30.50 -7.41 -22.18
N VAL A 14 29.54 -7.08 -21.30
CA VAL A 14 29.79 -7.13 -19.84
C VAL A 14 30.01 -8.56 -19.37
N LEU A 15 29.22 -9.51 -19.83
CA LEU A 15 29.43 -10.92 -19.51
C LEU A 15 30.77 -11.41 -20.05
N THR A 16 31.12 -11.05 -21.29
CA THR A 16 32.38 -11.41 -21.91
C THR A 16 33.57 -10.86 -21.10
N ILE A 17 33.52 -9.59 -20.70
CA ILE A 17 34.56 -8.99 -19.85
C ILE A 17 34.67 -9.74 -18.52
N CYS A 18 33.58 -10.01 -17.82
CA CYS A 18 33.58 -10.73 -16.56
C CYS A 18 34.19 -12.13 -16.72
N ALA A 19 33.82 -12.87 -17.77
CA ALA A 19 34.32 -14.19 -18.02
C ALA A 19 35.87 -14.19 -18.34
N VAL A 20 36.32 -13.26 -19.19
CA VAL A 20 37.73 -13.11 -19.52
C VAL A 20 38.53 -12.72 -18.28
N VAL A 21 38.07 -11.74 -17.51
CA VAL A 21 38.74 -11.32 -16.27
C VAL A 21 38.83 -12.50 -15.27
N THR A 22 37.73 -13.23 -15.09
CA THR A 22 37.74 -14.42 -14.22
C THR A 22 38.76 -15.43 -14.68
N ALA A 23 38.82 -15.77 -15.97
CA ALA A 23 39.77 -16.72 -16.52
C ALA A 23 41.23 -16.27 -16.33
N LEU A 24 41.50 -14.97 -16.55
CA LEU A 24 42.84 -14.40 -16.34
C LEU A 24 43.27 -14.46 -14.86
N LEU A 25 42.36 -14.06 -13.93
CA LEU A 25 42.67 -14.08 -12.49
C LEU A 25 42.92 -15.51 -11.98
N VAL A 26 42.12 -16.46 -12.40
CA VAL A 26 42.33 -17.88 -12.08
C VAL A 26 43.64 -18.40 -12.68
N GLY A 27 43.94 -18.04 -13.95
CA GLY A 27 45.17 -18.38 -14.61
C GLY A 27 46.42 -17.86 -13.87
N ILE A 28 46.40 -16.61 -13.42
CA ILE A 28 47.47 -16.02 -12.60
C ILE A 28 47.63 -16.79 -11.29
N GLY A 29 46.57 -17.12 -10.60
CA GLY A 29 46.59 -17.89 -9.37
C GLY A 29 47.19 -19.29 -9.55
N ILE A 30 46.92 -19.96 -10.68
CA ILE A 30 47.46 -21.28 -11.01
C ILE A 30 48.98 -21.21 -11.31
N VAL A 31 49.41 -20.21 -12.09
CA VAL A 31 50.80 -20.04 -12.48
C VAL A 31 51.70 -19.71 -11.29
N ASP A 32 51.27 -18.81 -10.40
CA ASP A 32 52.08 -18.40 -9.25
C ASP A 32 51.99 -19.38 -8.05
N ALA A 33 50.88 -20.09 -7.93
CA ALA A 33 50.59 -21.14 -6.93
C ALA A 33 50.93 -20.79 -5.46
N LYS A 34 51.24 -19.51 -5.13
CA LYS A 34 51.53 -19.06 -3.77
C LYS A 34 50.26 -18.71 -3.01
N LEU A 35 50.19 -19.12 -1.74
CA LEU A 35 49.00 -18.87 -0.91
C LEU A 35 48.62 -17.38 -0.83
N LYS A 36 49.61 -16.49 -0.71
CA LYS A 36 49.38 -15.03 -0.66
C LYS A 36 48.77 -14.46 -1.92
N VAL A 37 49.06 -15.03 -3.08
CA VAL A 37 48.47 -14.60 -4.37
C VAL A 37 46.98 -14.97 -4.40
N TRP A 38 46.65 -16.19 -3.95
CA TRP A 38 45.24 -16.61 -3.85
C TRP A 38 44.46 -15.77 -2.87
N GLU A 39 45.01 -15.40 -1.72
CA GLU A 39 44.35 -14.48 -0.77
C GLU A 39 44.03 -13.11 -1.41
N LEU A 40 44.96 -12.54 -2.19
CA LEU A 40 44.77 -11.27 -2.88
C LEU A 40 43.75 -11.39 -4.02
N LEU A 41 43.77 -12.51 -4.76
CA LEU A 41 42.86 -12.72 -5.90
C LEU A 41 41.47 -13.21 -5.50
N ALA A 42 41.27 -13.69 -4.27
CA ALA A 42 40.00 -14.28 -3.82
C ALA A 42 38.82 -13.36 -4.02
N ILE A 43 38.89 -12.09 -3.59
CA ILE A 43 37.81 -11.14 -3.71
C ILE A 43 37.46 -10.85 -5.18
N PRO A 44 38.42 -10.45 -6.06
CA PRO A 44 38.10 -10.23 -7.46
C PRO A 44 37.63 -11.50 -8.19
N ILE A 45 38.16 -12.68 -7.90
CA ILE A 45 37.68 -13.94 -8.48
C ILE A 45 36.23 -14.19 -8.03
N PHE A 46 35.93 -14.01 -6.76
CA PHE A 46 34.56 -14.19 -6.27
C PHE A 46 33.60 -13.21 -6.93
N LEU A 47 33.97 -11.93 -7.08
CA LEU A 47 33.15 -10.90 -7.72
C LEU A 47 32.91 -11.20 -9.21
N PHE A 48 33.98 -11.30 -9.99
CA PHE A 48 33.87 -11.50 -11.45
C PHE A 48 33.36 -12.90 -11.81
N GLY A 49 33.76 -13.93 -11.02
CA GLY A 49 33.24 -15.27 -11.15
C GLY A 49 31.75 -15.37 -10.85
N GLY A 50 31.31 -14.74 -9.76
CA GLY A 50 29.91 -14.64 -9.41
C GLY A 50 29.07 -13.94 -10.48
N LEU A 51 29.58 -12.81 -11.01
CA LEU A 51 28.94 -12.10 -12.14
C LEU A 51 28.90 -12.94 -13.42
N THR A 52 29.95 -13.69 -13.68
CA THR A 52 30.00 -14.62 -14.82
C THR A 52 28.95 -15.72 -14.69
N LEU A 53 28.85 -16.35 -13.52
CA LEU A 53 27.85 -17.38 -13.25
C LEU A 53 26.40 -16.78 -13.36
N LEU A 54 26.19 -15.60 -12.80
CA LEU A 54 24.92 -14.89 -12.96
C LEU A 54 24.60 -14.66 -14.43
N GLY A 55 25.54 -14.17 -15.21
CA GLY A 55 25.32 -13.91 -16.64
C GLY A 55 25.08 -15.18 -17.46
N ILE A 56 25.73 -16.31 -17.12
CA ILE A 56 25.47 -17.63 -17.74
C ILE A 56 24.03 -18.07 -17.40
N ARG A 57 23.61 -17.94 -16.14
CA ARG A 57 22.24 -18.22 -15.72
C ARG A 57 21.23 -17.36 -16.50
N ASP A 58 21.51 -16.06 -16.65
CA ASP A 58 20.65 -15.14 -17.40
C ASP A 58 20.49 -15.56 -18.86
N LEU A 59 21.56 -16.05 -19.50
CA LEU A 59 21.54 -16.55 -20.86
C LEU A 59 20.74 -17.84 -21.02
N THR A 60 20.85 -18.75 -20.04
CA THR A 60 20.28 -20.11 -20.16
C THR A 60 18.83 -20.19 -19.72
N GLN A 61 18.33 -19.25 -18.91
CA GLN A 61 16.94 -19.22 -18.48
C GLN A 61 16.00 -18.83 -19.63
N GLU A 62 14.77 -19.34 -19.64
CA GLU A 62 13.79 -19.14 -20.71
C GLU A 62 12.68 -18.14 -20.34
N ASN A 63 12.49 -17.90 -19.03
CA ASN A 63 11.33 -17.15 -18.52
C ASN A 63 11.41 -15.63 -18.71
N HIS A 64 12.61 -15.07 -18.89
CA HIS A 64 12.81 -13.64 -18.90
C HIS A 64 13.67 -13.16 -20.07
N ALA A 65 13.02 -12.70 -21.15
CA ALA A 65 13.69 -12.31 -22.39
C ALA A 65 14.70 -11.15 -22.22
N VAL A 66 14.44 -10.19 -21.32
CA VAL A 66 15.36 -9.06 -21.10
C VAL A 66 16.65 -9.51 -20.42
N LEU A 67 16.61 -10.39 -19.42
CA LEU A 67 17.79 -10.98 -18.79
C LEU A 67 18.63 -11.74 -19.82
N ARG A 68 17.98 -12.53 -20.67
CA ARG A 68 18.67 -13.30 -21.72
C ARG A 68 19.36 -12.41 -22.76
N ASN A 69 18.74 -11.28 -23.11
CA ASN A 69 19.30 -10.35 -24.09
C ASN A 69 20.37 -9.41 -23.52
N TYR A 70 20.34 -9.13 -22.22
CA TYR A 70 21.26 -8.23 -21.54
C TYR A 70 21.72 -8.85 -20.21
N PRO A 71 22.51 -9.95 -20.25
CA PRO A 71 22.98 -10.64 -19.06
C PRO A 71 23.72 -9.68 -18.13
N ILE A 72 23.53 -9.83 -16.84
CA ILE A 72 24.09 -8.96 -15.78
C ILE A 72 23.52 -7.55 -15.82
N THR A 73 23.59 -6.83 -16.94
CA THR A 73 23.20 -5.42 -17.03
C THR A 73 21.72 -5.19 -16.82
N ALA A 74 20.86 -6.15 -17.17
CA ALA A 74 19.42 -6.06 -16.93
C ALA A 74 19.07 -6.00 -15.43
N HIS A 75 19.86 -6.61 -14.55
CA HIS A 75 19.65 -6.51 -13.11
C HIS A 75 19.82 -5.09 -12.59
N ILE A 76 20.76 -4.32 -13.15
CA ILE A 76 20.92 -2.88 -12.81
C ILE A 76 19.66 -2.11 -13.24
N ARG A 77 19.14 -2.40 -14.41
CA ARG A 77 17.89 -1.79 -14.89
C ARG A 77 16.73 -2.08 -13.92
N PHE A 78 16.55 -3.33 -13.51
CA PHE A 78 15.47 -3.70 -12.59
C PHE A 78 15.65 -3.06 -11.22
N LEU A 79 16.87 -2.99 -10.71
CA LEU A 79 17.16 -2.25 -9.48
C LEU A 79 16.75 -0.76 -9.60
N LEU A 80 17.08 -0.11 -10.72
CA LEU A 80 16.69 1.28 -10.97
C LEU A 80 15.18 1.43 -11.15
N GLU A 81 14.49 0.45 -11.74
CA GLU A 81 13.03 0.44 -11.83
C GLU A 81 12.39 0.28 -10.45
N GLU A 82 12.97 -0.51 -9.56
CA GLU A 82 12.49 -0.71 -8.20
C GLU A 82 12.62 0.56 -7.33
N ILE A 83 13.75 1.27 -7.41
CA ILE A 83 13.96 2.52 -6.65
C ILE A 83 13.37 3.77 -7.31
N ARG A 84 12.81 3.63 -8.52
CA ARG A 84 12.24 4.75 -9.27
C ARG A 84 11.14 5.53 -8.53
N PRO A 85 10.19 4.88 -7.80
CA PRO A 85 9.16 5.60 -7.07
C PRO A 85 9.73 6.58 -6.04
N GLU A 86 10.74 6.14 -5.28
CA GLU A 86 11.41 6.95 -4.27
C GLU A 86 12.22 8.08 -4.91
N MET A 87 12.96 7.77 -5.98
CA MET A 87 13.70 8.76 -6.73
C MET A 87 12.79 9.85 -7.27
N ARG A 88 11.64 9.47 -7.85
CA ARG A 88 10.65 10.42 -8.34
C ARG A 88 10.10 11.27 -7.20
N GLN A 89 9.68 10.64 -6.11
CA GLN A 89 9.04 11.30 -4.97
C GLN A 89 9.96 12.31 -4.28
N TYR A 90 11.25 11.97 -4.12
CA TYR A 90 12.15 12.79 -3.32
C TYR A 90 13.01 13.77 -4.14
N PHE A 91 13.26 13.48 -5.43
CA PHE A 91 14.21 14.26 -6.23
C PHE A 91 13.59 14.93 -7.45
N PHE A 92 12.59 14.31 -8.08
CA PHE A 92 12.10 14.74 -9.39
C PHE A 92 10.63 15.19 -9.41
N GLU A 93 9.87 14.94 -8.36
CA GLU A 93 8.47 15.34 -8.30
C GLU A 93 8.37 16.85 -8.01
N SER A 94 7.75 17.60 -8.93
CA SER A 94 7.47 19.01 -8.70
C SER A 94 6.35 19.21 -7.68
N GLU A 95 6.17 20.45 -7.20
CA GLU A 95 5.13 20.79 -6.20
C GLU A 95 3.71 20.48 -6.68
N LYS A 96 3.46 20.53 -7.98
CA LYS A 96 2.16 20.25 -8.60
C LYS A 96 1.98 18.83 -9.10
N ASP A 97 3.04 18.03 -9.10
CA ASP A 97 2.99 16.62 -9.50
C ASP A 97 2.43 15.73 -8.39
N GLY A 98 2.03 14.54 -8.78
CA GLY A 98 1.54 13.50 -7.89
C GLY A 98 0.05 13.22 -8.06
N MET A 99 -0.29 11.96 -7.93
CA MET A 99 -1.66 11.46 -8.01
C MET A 99 -1.92 10.52 -6.83
N PRO A 100 -3.09 10.53 -6.22
CA PRO A 100 -4.27 11.37 -6.47
C PRO A 100 -4.15 12.79 -5.91
N PHE A 101 -3.12 13.06 -5.09
CA PHE A 101 -2.87 14.37 -4.49
C PHE A 101 -1.48 14.87 -4.88
N SER A 102 -1.38 16.13 -5.26
CA SER A 102 -0.11 16.78 -5.56
C SER A 102 0.83 16.82 -4.33
N ARG A 103 2.11 16.99 -4.59
CA ARG A 103 3.12 17.06 -3.53
C ARG A 103 2.85 18.16 -2.51
N ASP A 104 2.42 19.34 -2.96
CA ASP A 104 2.09 20.47 -2.08
C ASP A 104 0.91 20.15 -1.17
N THR A 105 -0.14 19.49 -1.67
CA THR A 105 -1.27 19.02 -0.86
C THR A 105 -0.82 18.01 0.20
N ARG A 106 0.03 17.04 -0.18
CA ARG A 106 0.59 16.07 0.78
C ARG A 106 1.50 16.72 1.82
N ALA A 107 2.26 17.76 1.44
CA ALA A 107 3.14 18.48 2.35
C ALA A 107 2.39 19.10 3.52
N VAL A 108 1.16 19.58 3.33
CA VAL A 108 0.30 20.10 4.42
C VAL A 108 0.05 19.01 5.47
N ILE A 109 -0.26 17.79 5.03
CA ILE A 109 -0.49 16.66 5.94
C ILE A 109 0.78 16.32 6.72
N TYR A 110 1.93 16.28 6.05
CA TYR A 110 3.22 15.97 6.69
C TYR A 110 3.62 17.04 7.73
N GLN A 111 3.40 18.32 7.42
CA GLN A 111 3.66 19.41 8.34
C GLN A 111 2.78 19.33 9.59
N ARG A 112 1.49 19.09 9.41
CA ARG A 112 0.54 18.91 10.51
C ARG A 112 0.86 17.67 11.35
N ALA A 113 1.20 16.55 10.75
CA ALA A 113 1.60 15.33 11.46
C ALA A 113 2.87 15.55 12.31
N LYS A 114 3.80 16.39 11.85
CA LYS A 114 5.03 16.74 12.56
C LYS A 114 4.87 17.93 13.51
N MET A 115 3.70 18.56 13.55
CA MET A 115 3.42 19.77 14.34
C MET A 115 4.40 20.93 14.06
N VAL A 116 4.91 21.02 12.82
CA VAL A 116 5.76 22.13 12.41
C VAL A 116 4.92 23.30 11.90
N LEU A 117 5.46 24.51 12.04
CA LEU A 117 4.79 25.72 11.55
C LEU A 117 4.58 25.63 10.03
N ASP A 118 3.37 25.93 9.60
CA ASP A 118 3.06 26.12 8.19
C ASP A 118 3.72 27.41 7.69
N LYS A 119 4.66 27.25 6.76
CA LYS A 119 5.39 28.38 6.16
C LYS A 119 4.86 28.77 4.79
N ARG A 120 3.82 28.10 4.32
CA ARG A 120 3.24 28.42 3.01
C ARG A 120 2.28 29.59 3.09
N PRO A 121 2.39 30.58 2.19
CA PRO A 121 1.44 31.67 2.12
C PRO A 121 0.07 31.16 1.67
N PHE A 122 -1.00 31.88 2.05
CA PHE A 122 -2.37 31.61 1.63
C PHE A 122 -2.65 31.87 0.14
N GLY A 123 -1.74 32.56 -0.57
CA GLY A 123 -1.90 32.82 -2.00
C GLY A 123 -1.86 31.52 -2.80
N THR A 124 -2.68 31.47 -3.86
CA THR A 124 -2.67 30.34 -4.78
C THR A 124 -1.35 30.26 -5.56
N GLN A 125 -0.89 29.03 -5.81
CA GLN A 125 0.21 28.73 -6.74
C GLN A 125 -0.34 28.26 -8.10
N GLU A 126 -1.65 28.24 -8.28
CA GLU A 126 -2.29 27.86 -9.51
C GLU A 126 -2.26 29.03 -10.51
N ASP A 127 -2.22 28.69 -11.80
CA ASP A 127 -2.41 29.68 -12.86
C ASP A 127 -3.90 30.04 -12.94
N VAL A 128 -4.26 31.17 -12.31
CA VAL A 128 -5.64 31.64 -12.22
C VAL A 128 -6.20 32.14 -13.55
N TYR A 129 -5.34 32.30 -14.56
CA TYR A 129 -5.72 32.70 -15.91
C TYR A 129 -5.88 31.53 -16.88
N LYS A 130 -5.58 30.31 -16.40
CA LYS A 130 -5.74 29.11 -17.21
C LYS A 130 -7.20 28.88 -17.55
N GLU A 131 -7.48 28.54 -18.81
CA GLU A 131 -8.83 28.14 -19.23
C GLU A 131 -9.36 26.99 -18.37
N GLY A 132 -10.60 27.11 -17.91
CA GLY A 132 -11.23 26.14 -17.01
C GLY A 132 -10.87 26.32 -15.54
N TYR A 133 -10.15 27.39 -15.15
CA TYR A 133 -9.95 27.69 -13.73
C TYR A 133 -11.26 28.15 -13.08
N GLU A 134 -11.64 27.51 -11.99
CA GLU A 134 -12.88 27.79 -11.25
C GLU A 134 -12.56 28.37 -9.87
N TRP A 135 -13.38 29.31 -9.43
CA TRP A 135 -13.31 29.91 -8.08
C TRP A 135 -14.67 30.30 -7.56
N MET A 136 -14.77 30.46 -6.25
CA MET A 136 -15.95 31.01 -5.59
C MET A 136 -15.69 32.41 -5.05
N HIS A 137 -16.63 33.31 -5.24
CA HIS A 137 -16.61 34.62 -4.60
C HIS A 137 -17.04 34.54 -3.14
N HIS A 138 -16.57 35.49 -2.36
CA HIS A 138 -17.06 35.69 -1.01
C HIS A 138 -18.53 36.08 -1.03
N SER A 139 -19.31 35.63 -0.02
CA SER A 139 -20.62 36.16 0.24
C SER A 139 -20.51 37.61 0.74
N MET A 140 -21.31 38.52 0.19
CA MET A 140 -21.43 39.89 0.66
C MET A 140 -22.12 39.98 2.04
N ALA A 141 -22.86 38.94 2.41
CA ALA A 141 -23.56 38.83 3.69
C ALA A 141 -23.32 37.46 4.32
N PRO A 142 -22.11 37.21 4.85
CA PRO A 142 -21.77 35.92 5.44
C PRO A 142 -22.63 35.65 6.68
N LYS A 143 -23.08 34.40 6.81
CA LYS A 143 -23.78 33.95 8.02
C LYS A 143 -22.78 33.43 9.03
N THR A 144 -22.98 33.76 10.29
CA THR A 144 -22.27 33.15 11.39
C THR A 144 -22.79 31.73 11.60
N HIS A 145 -21.88 30.79 11.80
CA HIS A 145 -22.24 29.42 12.13
C HIS A 145 -22.79 29.33 13.55
N ALA A 146 -23.89 28.63 13.73
CA ALA A 146 -24.49 28.40 15.05
C ALA A 146 -23.64 27.43 15.92
N SER A 147 -22.77 26.65 15.31
CA SER A 147 -21.90 25.67 15.98
C SER A 147 -20.62 25.45 15.17
N GLU A 148 -19.49 25.31 15.86
CA GLU A 148 -18.22 24.90 15.24
C GLU A 148 -18.20 23.42 14.89
N LYS A 149 -19.12 22.62 15.43
CA LYS A 149 -19.23 21.19 15.19
C LYS A 149 -20.40 20.91 14.26
N PHE A 150 -20.10 20.58 13.02
CA PHE A 150 -21.11 20.15 12.04
C PHE A 150 -21.47 18.69 12.29
N ARG A 151 -22.66 18.45 12.84
CA ARG A 151 -23.14 17.12 13.19
C ARG A 151 -24.56 16.89 12.67
N VAL A 152 -24.84 15.61 12.37
CA VAL A 152 -26.15 15.14 11.93
C VAL A 152 -26.59 14.00 12.84
N THR A 153 -27.84 14.00 13.25
CA THR A 153 -28.39 12.87 14.01
C THR A 153 -28.76 11.75 13.05
N ILE A 154 -28.15 10.59 13.24
CA ILE A 154 -28.45 9.34 12.54
C ILE A 154 -29.28 8.45 13.46
N GLY A 155 -30.39 7.94 12.95
CA GLY A 155 -31.40 7.18 13.69
C GLY A 155 -32.73 7.90 13.73
N GLY A 156 -33.79 7.17 13.35
CA GLY A 156 -35.17 7.68 13.37
C GLY A 156 -35.81 7.60 14.76
N PRO A 157 -37.11 7.93 14.87
CA PRO A 157 -37.87 7.90 16.15
C PRO A 157 -37.85 6.55 16.86
N ASP A 158 -37.74 5.46 16.10
CA ASP A 158 -37.73 4.09 16.61
C ASP A 158 -36.31 3.59 16.97
N CYS A 159 -35.28 4.43 16.76
CA CYS A 159 -33.91 4.08 17.10
C CYS A 159 -33.66 4.27 18.60
N ALA A 160 -33.34 3.19 19.30
CA ALA A 160 -33.09 3.23 20.75
C ALA A 160 -31.82 4.02 21.14
N LYS A 161 -30.83 4.10 20.25
CA LYS A 161 -29.54 4.79 20.46
C LYS A 161 -29.19 5.66 19.24
N PRO A 162 -29.87 6.80 18.99
CA PRO A 162 -29.49 7.69 17.88
C PRO A 162 -28.05 8.19 18.06
N TYR A 163 -27.33 8.30 16.95
CA TYR A 163 -25.95 8.76 16.95
C TYR A 163 -25.82 10.17 16.35
N SER A 164 -25.21 11.08 17.09
CA SER A 164 -24.82 12.38 16.58
C SER A 164 -23.50 12.25 15.81
N ALA A 165 -23.60 12.03 14.51
CA ALA A 165 -22.47 11.83 13.63
C ALA A 165 -21.84 13.16 13.19
N SER A 166 -20.52 13.25 13.18
CA SER A 166 -19.81 14.33 12.49
C SER A 166 -20.02 14.19 10.98
N VAL A 167 -20.07 15.31 10.23
CA VAL A 167 -20.02 15.29 8.75
C VAL A 167 -18.69 14.79 8.21
N PHE A 168 -17.66 14.75 9.05
CA PHE A 168 -16.37 14.15 8.75
C PHE A 168 -16.25 12.77 9.42
N THR A 169 -15.84 11.76 8.66
CA THR A 169 -15.57 10.41 9.14
C THR A 169 -14.29 9.89 8.51
N ILE A 170 -13.63 8.94 9.15
CA ILE A 170 -12.54 8.19 8.53
C ILE A 170 -13.14 7.12 7.64
N SER A 171 -12.78 7.14 6.36
CA SER A 171 -13.28 6.22 5.34
C SER A 171 -12.93 4.75 5.65
N ALA A 172 -13.73 3.86 5.11
CA ALA A 172 -13.59 2.41 5.19
C ALA A 172 -12.22 1.91 4.71
N MET A 173 -11.45 1.36 5.63
CA MET A 173 -10.14 0.75 5.35
C MET A 173 -9.93 -0.44 6.28
N SER A 174 -9.93 -1.65 5.72
CA SER A 174 -9.91 -2.88 6.50
C SER A 174 -8.57 -3.14 7.19
N PHE A 175 -8.62 -3.70 8.40
CA PHE A 175 -7.46 -4.32 9.03
C PHE A 175 -6.99 -5.52 8.19
N GLY A 176 -5.68 -5.58 7.95
CA GLY A 176 -5.05 -6.51 7.01
C GLY A 176 -4.69 -5.85 5.67
N ALA A 177 -5.48 -4.88 5.20
CA ALA A 177 -5.01 -3.89 4.22
C ALA A 177 -4.15 -2.83 4.92
N LEU A 178 -4.61 -2.36 6.09
CA LEU A 178 -3.84 -1.50 6.99
C LEU A 178 -3.11 -2.32 8.06
N SER A 179 -1.97 -1.79 8.52
CA SER A 179 -1.22 -2.33 9.66
C SER A 179 -1.92 -2.03 11.01
N PRO A 180 -1.59 -2.77 12.07
CA PRO A 180 -2.06 -2.49 13.43
C PRO A 180 -1.82 -1.03 13.86
N THR A 181 -0.63 -0.51 13.59
CA THR A 181 -0.23 0.86 13.94
C THR A 181 -1.08 1.90 13.21
N ALA A 182 -1.40 1.68 11.93
CA ALA A 182 -2.24 2.58 11.16
C ALA A 182 -3.68 2.61 11.71
N VAL A 183 -4.27 1.45 12.03
CA VAL A 183 -5.61 1.37 12.62
C VAL A 183 -5.67 2.07 13.98
N ARG A 184 -4.67 1.84 14.85
CA ARG A 184 -4.55 2.55 16.13
C ARG A 184 -4.50 4.06 15.96
N ALA A 185 -3.65 4.55 15.06
CA ALA A 185 -3.49 5.97 14.82
C ALA A 185 -4.79 6.62 14.31
N LEU A 186 -5.49 5.94 13.40
CA LEU A 186 -6.77 6.41 12.88
C LEU A 186 -7.85 6.43 13.96
N ASN A 187 -7.98 5.37 14.76
CA ASN A 187 -8.98 5.35 15.84
C ASN A 187 -8.65 6.35 16.95
N ALA A 188 -7.38 6.57 17.29
CA ALA A 188 -6.98 7.62 18.21
C ALA A 188 -7.33 9.01 17.67
N GLY A 189 -7.14 9.23 16.37
CA GLY A 189 -7.55 10.46 15.68
C GLY A 189 -9.06 10.65 15.72
N ALA A 190 -9.84 9.60 15.45
CA ALA A 190 -11.30 9.60 15.54
C ALA A 190 -11.76 9.99 16.95
N LYS A 191 -11.16 9.39 18.00
CA LYS A 191 -11.45 9.75 19.39
C LYS A 191 -11.16 11.21 19.68
N LYS A 192 -9.99 11.69 19.29
CA LYS A 192 -9.56 13.07 19.52
C LYS A 192 -10.43 14.08 18.77
N GLY A 193 -10.83 13.76 17.54
CA GLY A 193 -11.63 14.61 16.67
C GLY A 193 -13.14 14.48 16.88
N GLU A 194 -13.59 13.56 17.75
CA GLU A 194 -15.01 13.27 18.01
C GLU A 194 -15.78 12.92 16.73
N PHE A 195 -15.20 12.10 15.86
CA PHE A 195 -15.83 11.56 14.65
C PHE A 195 -15.67 10.04 14.57
N ALA A 196 -16.37 9.40 13.65
CA ALA A 196 -16.33 7.96 13.53
C ALA A 196 -15.18 7.46 12.65
N HIS A 197 -14.71 6.25 12.95
CA HIS A 197 -13.76 5.48 12.16
C HIS A 197 -14.48 4.27 11.56
N ASP A 198 -14.58 4.21 10.25
CA ASP A 198 -15.13 3.08 9.54
C ASP A 198 -14.10 1.94 9.49
N THR A 199 -14.53 0.74 9.87
CA THR A 199 -13.66 -0.44 9.97
C THR A 199 -13.24 -1.00 8.62
N GLY A 200 -13.94 -0.65 7.54
CA GLY A 200 -13.88 -1.43 6.32
C GLY A 200 -14.42 -2.85 6.50
N GLU A 201 -14.49 -3.60 5.42
CA GLU A 201 -15.12 -4.93 5.38
C GLU A 201 -14.33 -6.06 6.05
N GLY A 202 -13.20 -5.77 6.70
CA GLY A 202 -12.33 -6.76 7.34
C GLY A 202 -12.76 -7.21 8.74
N GLY A 203 -13.87 -6.69 9.27
CA GLY A 203 -14.31 -6.87 10.63
C GLY A 203 -13.67 -5.92 11.64
N VAL A 204 -14.16 -5.92 12.87
CA VAL A 204 -13.65 -5.06 13.95
C VAL A 204 -12.45 -5.74 14.60
N SER A 205 -11.26 -5.17 14.45
CA SER A 205 -10.05 -5.66 15.08
C SER A 205 -9.88 -5.12 16.52
N PRO A 206 -9.03 -5.75 17.37
CA PRO A 206 -8.67 -5.20 18.68
C PRO A 206 -8.14 -3.77 18.60
N TYR A 207 -7.42 -3.44 17.53
CA TYR A 207 -6.82 -2.12 17.30
C TYR A 207 -7.82 -1.00 17.04
N HIS A 208 -9.03 -1.32 16.56
CA HIS A 208 -10.15 -0.38 16.48
C HIS A 208 -10.70 -0.05 17.88
N ARG A 209 -10.52 -0.96 18.87
CA ARG A 209 -11.09 -0.84 20.21
C ARG A 209 -10.16 -0.13 21.21
N GLU A 210 -8.86 -0.23 21.04
CA GLU A 210 -7.86 0.23 22.02
C GLU A 210 -8.01 1.69 22.46
N ASN A 211 -8.36 2.59 21.55
CA ASN A 211 -8.46 4.02 21.84
C ASN A 211 -9.89 4.49 22.17
N GLY A 212 -10.89 3.65 21.99
CA GLY A 212 -12.28 3.97 22.30
C GLY A 212 -12.89 5.07 21.42
N GLY A 213 -12.38 5.25 20.18
CA GLY A 213 -12.99 6.13 19.17
C GLY A 213 -14.22 5.47 18.58
N ASP A 214 -15.25 6.26 18.23
CA ASP A 214 -16.50 5.75 17.67
C ASP A 214 -16.25 4.94 16.39
N ILE A 215 -16.96 3.85 16.21
CA ILE A 215 -16.81 2.92 15.09
C ILE A 215 -18.07 2.89 14.24
N ILE A 216 -17.89 2.91 12.93
CA ILE A 216 -18.85 2.41 11.96
C ILE A 216 -18.37 1.02 11.58
N TRP A 217 -19.17 0.00 11.86
CA TRP A 217 -18.84 -1.37 11.49
C TRP A 217 -19.36 -1.67 10.08
N GLU A 218 -18.45 -1.76 9.11
CA GLU A 218 -18.80 -2.14 7.74
C GLU A 218 -18.92 -3.66 7.60
N ILE A 219 -20.03 -4.09 7.01
CA ILE A 219 -20.33 -5.49 6.71
C ILE A 219 -20.38 -5.64 5.20
N GLY A 220 -19.35 -6.29 4.64
CA GLY A 220 -19.30 -6.67 3.24
C GLY A 220 -19.83 -8.08 2.99
N SER A 221 -19.79 -8.53 1.75
CA SER A 221 -20.26 -9.84 1.30
C SER A 221 -19.50 -11.05 1.88
N GLY A 222 -18.35 -10.82 2.53
CA GLY A 222 -17.61 -11.84 3.28
C GLY A 222 -18.08 -12.04 4.73
N TYR A 223 -18.98 -11.18 5.24
CA TYR A 223 -19.53 -11.20 6.60
C TYR A 223 -18.49 -11.26 7.73
N PHE A 224 -17.31 -10.70 7.51
CA PHE A 224 -16.23 -10.74 8.50
C PHE A 224 -16.64 -10.04 9.80
N GLY A 225 -16.45 -10.75 10.92
CA GLY A 225 -16.94 -10.35 12.24
C GLY A 225 -18.32 -10.90 12.60
N CYS A 226 -19.16 -11.27 11.64
CA CYS A 226 -20.45 -11.93 11.84
C CYS A 226 -20.65 -13.15 10.92
N ARG A 227 -19.55 -13.76 10.50
CA ARG A 227 -19.54 -14.93 9.61
C ARG A 227 -19.75 -16.22 10.41
N ASP A 228 -20.58 -17.13 9.92
CA ASP A 228 -20.71 -18.50 10.43
C ASP A 228 -19.60 -19.42 9.92
N ALA A 229 -19.60 -20.69 10.36
CA ALA A 229 -18.61 -21.68 9.93
C ALA A 229 -18.73 -22.07 8.44
N GLY A 230 -19.91 -21.89 7.85
CA GLY A 230 -20.16 -22.13 6.41
C GLY A 230 -19.84 -20.95 5.52
N GLY A 231 -19.50 -19.81 6.11
CA GLY A 231 -19.18 -18.57 5.39
C GLY A 231 -20.39 -17.66 5.15
N GLY A 232 -21.54 -17.99 5.70
CA GLY A 232 -22.75 -17.19 5.65
C GLY A 232 -22.87 -16.17 6.79
N PHE A 233 -23.97 -15.46 6.81
CA PHE A 233 -24.29 -14.49 7.86
C PHE A 233 -24.79 -15.18 9.13
N SER A 234 -24.24 -14.82 10.29
CA SER A 234 -24.70 -15.25 11.61
C SER A 234 -25.38 -14.10 12.35
N ALA A 235 -26.69 -14.18 12.52
CA ALA A 235 -27.46 -13.18 13.26
C ALA A 235 -27.04 -13.09 14.73
N GLU A 236 -26.65 -14.20 15.35
CA GLU A 236 -26.19 -14.24 16.75
C GLU A 236 -24.86 -13.46 16.90
N ARG A 237 -23.87 -13.73 16.04
CA ARG A 237 -22.57 -13.03 16.06
C ARG A 237 -22.73 -11.55 15.70
N PHE A 238 -23.62 -11.25 14.76
CA PHE A 238 -23.95 -9.88 14.43
C PHE A 238 -24.52 -9.14 15.65
N ALA A 239 -25.53 -9.69 16.31
CA ALA A 239 -26.17 -9.07 17.46
C ALA A 239 -25.17 -8.86 18.62
N ALA A 240 -24.26 -9.83 18.84
CA ALA A 240 -23.25 -9.73 19.90
C ALA A 240 -22.27 -8.54 19.67
N ASN A 241 -21.85 -8.32 18.44
CA ASN A 241 -20.90 -7.23 18.11
C ASN A 241 -21.60 -5.87 17.92
N ALA A 242 -22.84 -5.87 17.40
CA ALA A 242 -23.58 -4.64 17.10
C ALA A 242 -24.00 -3.86 18.35
N VAL A 243 -24.09 -4.51 19.51
CA VAL A 243 -24.49 -3.86 20.78
C VAL A 243 -23.33 -3.23 21.55
N GLU A 244 -22.09 -3.42 21.11
CA GLU A 244 -20.90 -2.81 21.72
C GLU A 244 -21.03 -1.28 21.71
N ASP A 245 -20.74 -0.64 22.84
CA ASP A 245 -20.93 0.81 22.99
C ASP A 245 -20.10 1.65 22.03
N GLN A 246 -18.98 1.14 21.55
CA GLN A 246 -18.10 1.81 20.58
C GLN A 246 -18.65 1.73 19.16
N VAL A 247 -19.48 0.74 18.84
CA VAL A 247 -20.12 0.58 17.53
C VAL A 247 -21.35 1.49 17.48
N LYS A 248 -21.24 2.59 16.77
CA LYS A 248 -22.29 3.61 16.68
C LYS A 248 -23.21 3.42 15.48
N MET A 249 -22.69 2.85 14.41
CA MET A 249 -23.45 2.60 13.18
C MET A 249 -23.00 1.28 12.54
N ILE A 250 -23.91 0.70 11.79
CA ILE A 250 -23.64 -0.43 10.90
C ILE A 250 -23.74 0.07 9.46
N GLU A 251 -22.73 -0.24 8.65
CA GLU A 251 -22.72 0.03 7.23
C GLU A 251 -22.75 -1.27 6.44
N VAL A 252 -23.71 -1.43 5.55
CA VAL A 252 -23.81 -2.61 4.67
C VAL A 252 -23.26 -2.26 3.30
N LYS A 253 -22.12 -2.85 2.96
CA LYS A 253 -21.49 -2.68 1.66
C LYS A 253 -22.09 -3.66 0.64
N LEU A 254 -22.86 -3.16 -0.29
CA LEU A 254 -23.56 -3.98 -1.27
C LEU A 254 -22.64 -4.59 -2.33
N SER A 255 -21.62 -3.84 -2.77
CA SER A 255 -20.64 -4.28 -3.78
C SER A 255 -19.36 -3.46 -3.72
N GLN A 256 -18.32 -3.93 -4.45
CA GLN A 256 -17.06 -3.20 -4.57
C GLN A 256 -17.20 -2.02 -5.55
N GLY A 257 -16.90 -0.79 -5.10
CA GLY A 257 -17.02 0.39 -5.94
C GLY A 257 -16.04 0.42 -7.13
N ALA A 258 -14.77 0.10 -6.88
CA ALA A 258 -13.72 0.12 -7.89
C ALA A 258 -13.64 -1.16 -8.74
N LYS A 259 -14.31 -2.24 -8.31
CA LYS A 259 -14.29 -3.56 -8.98
C LYS A 259 -15.70 -4.15 -9.03
N PRO A 260 -16.65 -3.53 -9.75
CA PRO A 260 -18.01 -4.05 -9.85
C PRO A 260 -17.99 -5.48 -10.42
N GLY A 261 -18.79 -6.37 -9.84
CA GLY A 261 -18.82 -7.78 -10.22
C GLY A 261 -17.66 -8.64 -9.68
N HIS A 262 -16.77 -8.07 -8.87
CA HIS A 262 -15.68 -8.78 -8.21
C HIS A 262 -15.74 -8.55 -6.69
N GLY A 263 -15.32 -9.55 -5.92
CA GLY A 263 -15.18 -9.43 -4.47
C GLY A 263 -13.83 -8.85 -4.04
N GLY A 264 -13.68 -8.62 -2.74
CA GLY A 264 -12.39 -8.28 -2.13
C GLY A 264 -11.48 -9.49 -2.10
N VAL A 265 -10.17 -9.26 -2.27
CA VAL A 265 -9.14 -10.31 -2.18
C VAL A 265 -8.04 -9.85 -1.24
N LEU A 266 -7.77 -10.64 -0.20
CA LEU A 266 -6.55 -10.51 0.60
C LEU A 266 -5.66 -11.72 0.33
N PRO A 267 -4.50 -11.53 -0.33
CA PRO A 267 -3.61 -12.63 -0.66
C PRO A 267 -3.11 -13.38 0.58
N LYS A 268 -2.94 -14.70 0.47
CA LYS A 268 -2.41 -15.57 1.54
C LYS A 268 -1.09 -15.08 2.12
N ALA A 269 -0.24 -14.45 1.30
CA ALA A 269 1.04 -13.88 1.75
C ALA A 269 0.89 -12.75 2.78
N LYS A 270 -0.28 -12.12 2.87
CA LYS A 270 -0.64 -11.09 3.86
C LYS A 270 -1.50 -11.63 5.00
N MET A 271 -1.91 -12.90 4.94
CA MET A 271 -2.76 -13.52 5.95
C MET A 271 -1.93 -13.92 7.16
N THR A 272 -2.21 -13.31 8.30
CA THR A 272 -1.67 -13.70 9.61
C THR A 272 -2.73 -14.47 10.38
N GLU A 273 -2.32 -15.21 11.43
CA GLU A 273 -3.26 -15.90 12.34
C GLU A 273 -4.30 -14.94 12.92
N GLU A 274 -3.87 -13.74 13.28
CA GLU A 274 -4.73 -12.70 13.81
C GLU A 274 -5.79 -12.25 12.80
N ILE A 275 -5.38 -11.97 11.55
CA ILE A 275 -6.30 -11.58 10.48
C ILE A 275 -7.28 -12.73 10.17
N ALA A 276 -6.79 -13.96 10.11
CA ALA A 276 -7.60 -15.13 9.87
C ALA A 276 -8.66 -15.33 10.97
N SER A 277 -8.26 -15.16 12.23
CA SER A 277 -9.16 -15.24 13.39
C SER A 277 -10.25 -14.16 13.35
N ILE A 278 -9.89 -12.90 13.09
CA ILE A 278 -10.86 -11.78 13.02
C ILE A 278 -11.85 -11.97 11.87
N ARG A 279 -11.37 -12.45 10.73
CA ARG A 279 -12.20 -12.69 9.54
C ARG A 279 -12.98 -13.99 9.60
N GLY A 280 -12.63 -14.93 10.50
CA GLY A 280 -13.24 -16.26 10.57
C GLY A 280 -12.94 -17.11 9.34
N VAL A 281 -11.71 -17.06 8.82
CA VAL A 281 -11.27 -17.79 7.61
C VAL A 281 -10.06 -18.68 7.93
N PRO A 282 -9.84 -19.77 7.18
CA PRO A 282 -8.68 -20.63 7.36
C PRO A 282 -7.38 -19.93 6.98
N MET A 283 -6.27 -20.37 7.59
CA MET A 283 -4.92 -19.97 7.23
C MET A 283 -4.45 -20.66 5.94
N GLY A 284 -3.56 -19.98 5.20
CA GLY A 284 -2.85 -20.60 4.06
C GLY A 284 -3.55 -20.44 2.71
N GLU A 285 -4.71 -19.83 2.67
CA GLU A 285 -5.48 -19.57 1.46
C GLU A 285 -5.71 -18.06 1.26
N ASP A 286 -6.02 -17.66 0.03
CA ASP A 286 -6.44 -16.30 -0.27
C ASP A 286 -7.84 -16.05 0.34
N CYS A 287 -7.99 -14.97 1.08
CA CYS A 287 -9.29 -14.58 1.62
C CYS A 287 -10.08 -13.81 0.56
N ILE A 288 -11.08 -14.46 -0.01
CA ILE A 288 -11.91 -13.91 -1.08
C ILE A 288 -13.32 -13.66 -0.54
N SER A 289 -13.80 -12.43 -0.71
CA SER A 289 -15.21 -12.10 -0.48
C SER A 289 -16.00 -12.32 -1.77
N PRO A 290 -17.26 -12.82 -1.70
CA PRO A 290 -18.13 -12.85 -2.88
C PRO A 290 -18.33 -11.47 -3.51
N ALA A 291 -18.72 -11.44 -4.79
CA ALA A 291 -18.97 -10.17 -5.50
C ALA A 291 -20.18 -9.41 -4.96
N SER A 292 -21.16 -10.12 -4.39
CA SER A 292 -22.38 -9.60 -3.76
C SER A 292 -22.77 -10.44 -2.57
N HIS A 293 -23.66 -9.93 -1.73
CA HIS A 293 -24.27 -10.74 -0.69
C HIS A 293 -25.02 -11.95 -1.28
N SER A 294 -24.99 -13.09 -0.59
CA SER A 294 -25.76 -14.25 -0.97
C SER A 294 -27.25 -13.90 -0.89
N ALA A 295 -28.03 -14.38 -1.86
CA ALA A 295 -29.48 -14.37 -1.72
C ALA A 295 -29.87 -15.26 -0.54
N PHE A 296 -30.73 -14.77 0.34
CA PHE A 296 -31.28 -15.53 1.45
C PHE A 296 -32.34 -16.50 0.94
#